data_3bb876cfa17d43625481d06514a9937c
#
_entry.id   3bb876cfa17d43625481d06514a9937c
#
_cell.length_a   1.000
_cell.length_b   1.000
_cell.length_c   1.000
_cell.angle_alpha   90.00
_cell.angle_beta   90.00
_cell.angle_gamma   90.00
#
_symmetry.space_group_name_H-M   'P 1'
#
loop_
_entity.id
_entity.type
_entity.pdbx_description
1 polymer ?
#
loop_
_entity_poly.entity_id
_entity_poly.type
_entity_poly.pdbx_seq_one_letter_code
_entity_poly.pdbx_strand_id
1 'polypeptide(L)'
;MREYISKLHHPAVRGVVKGLPLIGCLLLAVFSCWLSQTLPVQAQAVTSPKTCQIGVYLTSLRDFHPAEKSFYANFWVWSVCPFETPKPLESLKVVNSKEVSKNYTTFSRSENLSDTFKASKNVFWSEEEISATLYHNWDTKNYPFDRHVLQISLEETLLDASIFVHAPDFANTGYPKDLDLEGWEIRKFRISQENFPYRTSFGSPGIKRELNSRSRVIISITINRESKVSFFKLVMGVYAAVALSIMALLLDEDIMGILVGNLFAVIVNLQAATSDLGSSNSVTLIDFIHIIAIIYIFITAIVLVYTRFLSEADQSDLSRSFRRRLAVPILAGSFVVVNIVVISHAAIVG
;
A
#
# COMPACT_ATOMS: atom_id res chain seq x y z
N MET A 1 68.83 30.26 14.75
CA MET A 1 70.18 29.96 14.23
C MET A 1 70.29 30.71 12.92
N ARG A 2 70.72 31.91 13.08
CA ARG A 2 71.16 32.85 12.00
C ARG A 2 72.58 32.46 11.60
N GLU A 3 72.92 32.79 10.41
CA GLU A 3 74.23 32.64 9.74
C GLU A 3 74.27 31.42 8.80
N TYR A 4 74.10 31.73 7.52
CA TYR A 4 74.91 31.28 6.38
C TYR A 4 74.27 31.74 5.07
N ILE A 5 74.27 33.06 4.77
CA ILE A 5 74.07 33.57 3.41
C ILE A 5 74.99 34.76 3.30
N SER A 6 76.25 34.53 2.90
CA SER A 6 77.05 35.53 2.22
C SER A 6 78.20 34.83 1.49
N LYS A 7 78.17 34.97 0.18
CA LYS A 7 79.24 34.79 -0.81
C LYS A 7 78.83 33.84 -1.91
N LEU A 8 78.41 34.45 -3.00
CA LEU A 8 78.83 34.07 -4.36
C LEU A 8 78.33 35.12 -5.37
N HIS A 9 79.04 36.26 -5.50
CA HIS A 9 78.95 37.11 -6.63
C HIS A 9 79.94 36.58 -7.63
N HIS A 10 79.47 36.05 -8.78
CA HIS A 10 80.24 35.89 -10.02
C HIS A 10 79.37 36.39 -11.18
N PRO A 11 79.87 37.33 -12.00
CA PRO A 11 79.12 38.02 -13.07
C PRO A 11 79.22 37.32 -14.43
N ALA A 12 79.03 36.03 -14.57
CA ALA A 12 79.19 35.32 -15.84
C ALA A 12 77.99 34.51 -16.33
N VAL A 13 76.72 34.73 -15.77
CA VAL A 13 75.59 33.98 -16.22
C VAL A 13 74.38 34.90 -16.66
N ARG A 14 74.69 36.06 -17.24
CA ARG A 14 73.67 36.99 -17.75
C ARG A 14 73.25 36.76 -19.24
N GLY A 15 73.79 35.76 -19.94
CA GLY A 15 73.54 35.57 -21.37
C GLY A 15 72.54 34.45 -21.75
N VAL A 16 72.24 33.50 -20.85
CA VAL A 16 71.49 32.28 -21.24
C VAL A 16 70.03 32.24 -20.73
N VAL A 17 69.66 33.21 -19.89
CA VAL A 17 68.27 33.15 -19.25
C VAL A 17 67.19 33.86 -20.08
N LYS A 18 67.50 34.55 -21.18
CA LYS A 18 66.49 35.26 -21.99
C LYS A 18 65.75 34.42 -23.03
N GLY A 19 66.17 33.17 -23.30
CA GLY A 19 65.56 32.31 -24.29
C GLY A 19 64.63 31.21 -23.68
N LEU A 20 64.72 30.90 -22.37
CA LEU A 20 63.95 29.85 -21.71
C LEU A 20 62.44 30.09 -21.60
N PRO A 21 61.92 31.33 -21.37
CA PRO A 21 60.46 31.51 -21.23
C PRO A 21 59.71 31.36 -22.55
N LEU A 22 60.34 31.62 -23.69
CA LEU A 22 59.68 31.49 -25.00
C LEU A 22 59.50 30.02 -25.42
N ILE A 23 60.51 29.17 -25.14
CA ILE A 23 60.40 27.72 -25.41
C ILE A 23 59.39 27.02 -24.48
N GLY A 24 59.30 27.44 -23.20
CA GLY A 24 58.35 26.95 -22.25
C GLY A 24 56.90 27.29 -22.64
N CYS A 25 56.68 28.54 -23.12
CA CYS A 25 55.32 28.94 -23.59
C CYS A 25 54.97 28.25 -24.92
N LEU A 26 55.85 27.94 -25.80
CA LEU A 26 55.58 27.19 -27.03
C LEU A 26 55.28 25.71 -26.73
N LEU A 27 55.98 25.08 -25.82
CA LEU A 27 55.70 23.71 -25.39
C LEU A 27 54.39 23.61 -24.65
N LEU A 28 54.03 24.59 -23.80
CA LEU A 28 52.72 24.63 -23.13
C LEU A 28 51.58 24.90 -24.14
N ALA A 29 51.80 25.72 -25.16
CA ALA A 29 50.80 25.95 -26.21
C ALA A 29 50.57 24.70 -27.10
N VAL A 30 51.62 23.96 -27.41
CA VAL A 30 51.50 22.70 -28.17
C VAL A 30 50.89 21.61 -27.32
N PHE A 31 51.18 21.56 -26.01
CA PHE A 31 50.59 20.59 -25.09
C PHE A 31 49.10 20.90 -24.82
N SER A 32 48.70 22.15 -24.70
CA SER A 32 47.31 22.56 -24.59
C SER A 32 46.52 22.31 -25.89
N CYS A 33 47.12 22.45 -27.05
CA CYS A 33 46.48 22.12 -28.33
C CYS A 33 46.37 20.60 -28.54
N TRP A 34 47.23 19.79 -27.92
CA TRP A 34 47.13 18.32 -27.93
C TRP A 34 46.07 17.80 -26.95
N LEU A 35 45.85 18.46 -25.82
CA LEU A 35 44.77 18.11 -24.86
C LEU A 35 43.38 18.54 -25.35
N SER A 36 43.28 19.45 -26.31
CA SER A 36 42.00 19.88 -26.88
C SER A 36 41.48 19.00 -28.04
N GLN A 37 42.24 17.96 -28.43
CA GLN A 37 41.66 16.89 -29.24
C GLN A 37 40.77 16.00 -28.32
N THR A 38 39.65 16.56 -27.85
CA THR A 38 38.57 15.76 -27.35
C THR A 38 38.13 14.84 -28.48
N LEU A 39 38.46 13.55 -28.33
CA LEU A 39 37.83 12.50 -29.15
C LEU A 39 36.34 12.79 -29.15
N PRO A 40 35.66 12.81 -30.30
CA PRO A 40 34.23 12.90 -30.31
C PRO A 40 33.74 11.70 -29.48
N VAL A 41 33.20 11.97 -28.29
CA VAL A 41 32.37 11.00 -27.59
C VAL A 41 31.26 10.74 -28.56
N GLN A 42 31.35 9.62 -29.25
CA GLN A 42 30.25 9.11 -30.06
C GLN A 42 29.09 8.95 -29.09
N ALA A 43 28.20 9.94 -29.05
CA ALA A 43 26.90 9.79 -28.38
C ALA A 43 26.26 8.59 -29.06
N GLN A 44 26.31 7.45 -28.39
CA GLN A 44 25.49 6.31 -28.80
C GLN A 44 24.09 6.87 -28.93
N ALA A 45 23.52 6.82 -30.12
CA ALA A 45 22.14 7.19 -30.35
C ALA A 45 21.31 6.33 -29.36
N VAL A 46 20.79 6.98 -28.33
CA VAL A 46 19.86 6.35 -27.39
C VAL A 46 18.63 6.04 -28.23
N THR A 47 18.57 4.82 -28.75
CA THR A 47 17.37 4.36 -29.45
C THR A 47 16.26 4.35 -28.41
N SER A 48 15.20 5.13 -28.65
CA SER A 48 14.03 5.13 -27.78
C SER A 48 13.48 3.69 -27.66
N PRO A 49 13.07 3.26 -26.43
CA PRO A 49 12.56 1.92 -26.24
C PRO A 49 11.35 1.67 -27.14
N LYS A 50 11.19 0.44 -27.63
CA LYS A 50 9.99 0.00 -28.31
C LYS A 50 8.80 0.10 -27.34
N THR A 51 7.67 0.57 -27.82
CA THR A 51 6.49 0.81 -26.98
C THR A 51 5.28 0.06 -27.52
N CYS A 52 4.61 -0.74 -26.67
CA CYS A 52 3.30 -1.30 -26.94
C CYS A 52 2.28 -0.70 -25.98
N GLN A 53 1.09 -0.43 -26.48
CA GLN A 53 -0.03 -0.04 -25.63
C GLN A 53 -0.53 -1.29 -24.88
N ILE A 54 -0.88 -1.14 -23.60
CA ILE A 54 -1.43 -2.20 -22.76
C ILE A 54 -2.65 -1.69 -21.98
N GLY A 55 -3.70 -2.49 -21.93
CA GLY A 55 -4.89 -2.19 -21.15
C GLY A 55 -5.38 -3.40 -20.37
N VAL A 56 -6.23 -3.15 -19.40
CA VAL A 56 -6.80 -4.15 -18.50
C VAL A 56 -8.29 -3.89 -18.30
N TYR A 57 -9.10 -4.94 -18.40
CA TYR A 57 -10.50 -4.90 -18.06
C TYR A 57 -10.81 -5.92 -16.96
N LEU A 58 -11.10 -5.43 -15.75
CA LEU A 58 -11.41 -6.27 -14.60
C LEU A 58 -12.81 -6.85 -14.75
N THR A 59 -12.96 -8.17 -14.66
CA THR A 59 -14.24 -8.87 -14.76
C THR A 59 -14.74 -9.39 -13.44
N SER A 60 -13.83 -9.70 -12.48
CA SER A 60 -14.19 -10.15 -11.14
C SER A 60 -13.15 -9.70 -10.12
N LEU A 61 -13.62 -9.30 -8.95
CA LEU A 61 -12.79 -8.96 -7.80
C LEU A 61 -13.51 -9.48 -6.55
N ARG A 62 -12.94 -10.47 -5.87
CA ARG A 62 -13.59 -11.20 -4.79
C ARG A 62 -12.59 -11.88 -3.85
N ASP A 63 -13.09 -12.67 -2.90
CA ASP A 63 -12.28 -13.47 -1.98
C ASP A 63 -11.25 -12.60 -1.22
N PHE A 64 -11.77 -11.56 -0.57
CA PHE A 64 -10.96 -10.65 0.24
C PHE A 64 -10.62 -11.32 1.57
N HIS A 65 -9.42 -11.89 1.69
CA HIS A 65 -8.96 -12.65 2.85
C HIS A 65 -7.84 -11.92 3.61
N PRO A 66 -8.17 -11.08 4.62
CA PRO A 66 -7.17 -10.40 5.43
C PRO A 66 -6.21 -11.36 6.14
N ALA A 67 -6.74 -12.46 6.68
CA ALA A 67 -5.96 -13.49 7.37
C ALA A 67 -4.88 -14.11 6.47
N GLU A 68 -5.20 -14.34 5.21
CA GLU A 68 -4.30 -14.93 4.22
C GLU A 68 -3.48 -13.89 3.44
N LYS A 69 -3.70 -12.61 3.70
CA LYS A 69 -3.09 -11.49 2.99
C LYS A 69 -3.29 -11.59 1.47
N SER A 70 -4.52 -11.85 1.04
CA SER A 70 -4.82 -12.08 -0.38
C SER A 70 -6.19 -11.58 -0.79
N PHE A 71 -6.36 -11.45 -2.11
CA PHE A 71 -7.62 -11.27 -2.81
C PHE A 71 -7.55 -11.95 -4.16
N TYR A 72 -8.70 -12.26 -4.76
CA TYR A 72 -8.79 -12.84 -6.09
C TYR A 72 -9.23 -11.79 -7.11
N ALA A 73 -8.63 -11.80 -8.30
CA ALA A 73 -9.04 -11.01 -9.44
C ALA A 73 -9.06 -11.87 -10.72
N ASN A 74 -10.09 -11.65 -11.56
CA ASN A 74 -10.12 -12.10 -12.93
C ASN A 74 -10.18 -10.87 -13.83
N PHE A 75 -9.35 -10.84 -14.88
CA PHE A 75 -9.25 -9.70 -15.77
C PHE A 75 -8.74 -10.10 -17.15
N TRP A 76 -9.21 -9.37 -18.15
CA TRP A 76 -8.62 -9.38 -19.49
C TRP A 76 -7.46 -8.40 -19.53
N VAL A 77 -6.39 -8.81 -20.20
CA VAL A 77 -5.27 -7.95 -20.56
C VAL A 77 -5.06 -8.00 -22.07
N TRP A 78 -4.89 -6.84 -22.69
CA TRP A 78 -4.54 -6.77 -24.12
C TRP A 78 -3.31 -5.94 -24.34
N SER A 79 -2.67 -6.20 -25.48
CA SER A 79 -1.53 -5.42 -25.94
C SER A 79 -1.69 -5.08 -27.42
N VAL A 80 -1.38 -3.84 -27.78
CA VAL A 80 -1.37 -3.34 -29.15
C VAL A 80 0.01 -2.81 -29.47
N CYS A 81 0.67 -3.45 -30.45
CA CYS A 81 2.05 -3.13 -30.85
C CYS A 81 2.12 -2.69 -32.31
N PRO A 82 2.90 -1.64 -32.64
CA PRO A 82 3.16 -1.22 -34.02
C PRO A 82 4.20 -2.11 -34.74
N PHE A 83 4.56 -3.27 -34.18
CA PHE A 83 5.55 -4.21 -34.67
C PHE A 83 5.25 -5.62 -34.18
N GLU A 84 5.75 -6.63 -34.92
CA GLU A 84 5.45 -8.05 -34.63
C GLU A 84 6.19 -8.59 -33.39
N THR A 85 7.39 -8.08 -33.15
CA THR A 85 8.24 -8.54 -32.03
C THR A 85 8.79 -7.37 -31.24
N PRO A 86 8.83 -7.43 -29.91
CA PRO A 86 8.46 -8.55 -29.05
C PRO A 86 6.94 -8.72 -28.94
N LYS A 87 6.48 -9.90 -28.49
CA LYS A 87 5.09 -10.21 -28.14
C LYS A 87 4.93 -10.04 -26.63
N PRO A 88 4.50 -8.88 -26.13
CA PRO A 88 4.63 -8.57 -24.69
C PRO A 88 3.75 -9.42 -23.79
N LEU A 89 2.62 -10.01 -24.25
CA LEU A 89 1.80 -10.87 -23.42
C LEU A 89 2.44 -12.25 -23.17
N GLU A 90 3.30 -12.73 -24.07
CA GLU A 90 4.00 -14.01 -23.89
C GLU A 90 5.01 -13.94 -22.72
N SER A 91 5.62 -12.77 -22.49
CA SER A 91 6.58 -12.51 -21.42
C SER A 91 5.99 -11.80 -20.19
N LEU A 92 4.70 -11.46 -20.24
CA LEU A 92 4.02 -10.76 -19.17
C LEU A 92 3.78 -11.68 -17.95
N LYS A 93 4.16 -11.21 -16.77
CA LYS A 93 3.98 -11.92 -15.51
C LYS A 93 3.25 -11.06 -14.49
N VAL A 94 2.35 -11.70 -13.72
CA VAL A 94 1.74 -11.10 -12.54
C VAL A 94 2.69 -11.28 -11.35
N VAL A 95 3.42 -10.24 -10.97
CA VAL A 95 4.55 -10.37 -10.02
C VAL A 95 4.16 -10.39 -8.55
N ASN A 96 2.95 -9.91 -8.20
CA ASN A 96 2.44 -9.95 -6.83
C ASN A 96 1.38 -11.06 -6.62
N SER A 97 1.45 -12.15 -7.38
CA SER A 97 0.51 -13.26 -7.26
C SER A 97 1.02 -14.39 -6.37
N LYS A 98 0.09 -15.06 -5.68
CA LYS A 98 0.26 -16.38 -5.07
C LYS A 98 0.08 -17.47 -6.14
N GLU A 99 -0.99 -17.35 -6.91
CA GLU A 99 -1.39 -18.27 -7.96
C GLU A 99 -1.87 -17.48 -9.17
N VAL A 100 -1.59 -18.02 -10.37
CA VAL A 100 -2.03 -17.44 -11.64
C VAL A 100 -2.45 -18.55 -12.56
N SER A 101 -3.59 -18.39 -13.19
CA SER A 101 -4.06 -19.19 -14.32
C SER A 101 -4.32 -18.29 -15.53
N LYS A 102 -3.85 -18.70 -16.68
CA LYS A 102 -4.10 -18.05 -17.97
C LYS A 102 -5.08 -18.93 -18.73
N ASN A 103 -6.33 -18.47 -18.85
CA ASN A 103 -7.42 -19.31 -19.34
C ASN A 103 -7.58 -19.23 -20.85
N TYR A 104 -7.26 -18.08 -21.44
CA TYR A 104 -7.45 -17.87 -22.88
C TYR A 104 -6.44 -16.86 -23.39
N THR A 105 -5.81 -17.16 -24.51
CA THR A 105 -4.90 -16.25 -25.21
C THR A 105 -5.28 -16.22 -26.68
N THR A 106 -5.47 -15.04 -27.23
CA THR A 106 -5.68 -14.84 -28.66
C THR A 106 -4.62 -13.91 -29.22
N PHE A 107 -4.26 -14.12 -30.46
CA PHE A 107 -3.36 -13.26 -31.21
C PHE A 107 -3.99 -12.92 -32.55
N SER A 108 -4.09 -11.64 -32.88
CA SER A 108 -4.65 -11.16 -34.12
C SER A 108 -3.74 -10.10 -34.74
N ARG A 109 -3.60 -10.16 -36.06
CA ARG A 109 -2.99 -9.09 -36.86
C ARG A 109 -4.13 -8.31 -37.53
N SER A 110 -4.09 -6.97 -37.38
CA SER A 110 -5.05 -6.11 -38.07
C SER A 110 -4.30 -5.07 -38.91
N GLU A 111 -4.72 -4.96 -40.17
CA GLU A 111 -4.12 -4.01 -41.13
C GLU A 111 -4.80 -2.62 -41.07
N ASN A 112 -5.96 -2.49 -40.42
CA ASN A 112 -6.80 -1.29 -40.46
C ASN A 112 -6.84 -0.46 -39.15
N LEU A 113 -5.94 -0.70 -38.20
CA LEU A 113 -5.89 0.04 -36.92
C LEU A 113 -4.94 1.27 -36.96
N SER A 114 -4.63 1.80 -38.14
CA SER A 114 -3.68 2.89 -38.34
C SER A 114 -4.06 4.22 -37.68
N ASP A 115 -5.33 4.43 -37.32
CA ASP A 115 -5.78 5.69 -36.71
C ASP A 115 -5.30 5.85 -35.26
N THR A 116 -5.09 4.74 -34.53
CA THR A 116 -4.57 4.74 -33.16
C THR A 116 -3.04 4.89 -33.14
N PHE A 117 -2.35 4.34 -34.14
CA PHE A 117 -0.89 4.41 -34.30
C PHE A 117 -0.53 5.08 -35.63
N LYS A 118 -0.53 6.39 -35.66
CA LYS A 118 -0.38 7.24 -36.85
C LYS A 118 0.85 6.96 -37.76
N ALA A 119 1.74 6.05 -37.39
CA ALA A 119 3.00 5.79 -38.11
C ALA A 119 3.16 4.35 -38.63
N SER A 120 2.26 3.40 -38.32
CA SER A 120 2.43 1.99 -38.68
C SER A 120 1.29 1.46 -39.50
N LYS A 121 1.59 0.88 -40.65
CA LYS A 121 0.60 0.22 -41.51
C LYS A 121 0.09 -1.11 -40.95
N ASN A 122 0.85 -1.73 -40.05
CA ASN A 122 0.54 -3.02 -39.43
C ASN A 122 0.55 -2.88 -37.92
N VAL A 123 -0.52 -3.25 -37.27
CA VAL A 123 -0.67 -3.26 -35.82
C VAL A 123 -0.95 -4.68 -35.37
N PHE A 124 -0.23 -5.13 -34.36
CA PHE A 124 -0.40 -6.46 -33.75
C PHE A 124 -1.16 -6.32 -32.46
N TRP A 125 -2.31 -6.94 -32.38
CA TRP A 125 -3.15 -7.01 -31.21
C TRP A 125 -3.10 -8.42 -30.61
N SER A 126 -3.01 -8.52 -29.30
CA SER A 126 -3.09 -9.74 -28.52
C SER A 126 -3.90 -9.54 -27.26
N GLU A 127 -4.55 -10.59 -26.78
CA GLU A 127 -5.44 -10.56 -25.63
C GLU A 127 -5.31 -11.87 -24.85
N GLU A 128 -5.41 -11.78 -23.51
CA GLU A 128 -5.32 -12.91 -22.61
C GLU A 128 -6.22 -12.70 -21.41
N GLU A 129 -6.98 -13.72 -20.99
CA GLU A 129 -7.70 -13.74 -19.74
C GLU A 129 -6.83 -14.32 -18.63
N ILE A 130 -6.70 -13.60 -17.53
CA ILE A 130 -5.88 -13.98 -16.39
C ILE A 130 -6.75 -14.03 -15.14
N SER A 131 -6.68 -15.18 -14.43
CA SER A 131 -7.22 -15.37 -13.10
C SER A 131 -6.07 -15.46 -12.11
N ALA A 132 -6.09 -14.65 -11.05
CA ALA A 132 -4.98 -14.60 -10.11
C ALA A 132 -5.45 -14.42 -8.66
N THR A 133 -4.83 -15.16 -7.74
CA THR A 133 -4.84 -14.86 -6.31
C THR A 133 -3.62 -13.97 -6.01
N LEU A 134 -3.87 -12.78 -5.49
CA LEU A 134 -2.89 -11.71 -5.36
C LEU A 134 -2.57 -11.40 -3.91
N TYR A 135 -1.30 -11.08 -3.62
CA TYR A 135 -0.89 -10.61 -2.30
C TYR A 135 -1.38 -9.19 -2.04
N HIS A 136 -1.94 -8.98 -0.85
CA HIS A 136 -2.25 -7.65 -0.32
C HIS A 136 -2.01 -7.60 1.19
N ASN A 137 -1.42 -6.51 1.68
CA ASN A 137 -1.25 -6.28 3.11
C ASN A 137 -2.42 -5.44 3.63
N TRP A 138 -3.35 -6.08 4.34
CA TRP A 138 -4.56 -5.46 4.87
C TRP A 138 -4.24 -4.65 6.13
N ASP A 139 -4.46 -3.33 6.11
CA ASP A 139 -4.45 -2.50 7.33
C ASP A 139 -5.85 -2.49 7.94
N THR A 140 -6.05 -3.31 8.96
CA THR A 140 -7.35 -3.51 9.61
C THR A 140 -7.56 -2.65 10.86
N LYS A 141 -6.68 -1.67 11.15
CA LYS A 141 -6.78 -0.82 12.36
C LYS A 141 -8.14 -0.15 12.51
N ASN A 142 -8.69 0.35 11.40
CA ASN A 142 -9.98 1.04 11.38
C ASN A 142 -11.16 0.13 11.05
N TYR A 143 -10.97 -1.19 11.04
CA TYR A 143 -12.05 -2.14 10.75
C TYR A 143 -13.28 -1.88 11.62
N PRO A 144 -14.48 -1.78 11.04
CA PRO A 144 -14.88 -2.01 9.64
C PRO A 144 -14.95 -0.74 8.75
N PHE A 145 -14.29 0.35 9.08
CA PHE A 145 -14.22 1.58 8.28
C PHE A 145 -12.94 1.62 7.43
N ASP A 146 -12.37 0.46 7.15
CA ASP A 146 -11.10 0.29 6.46
C ASP A 146 -11.22 0.58 4.95
N ARG A 147 -10.14 1.15 4.42
CA ARG A 147 -9.93 1.47 3.02
C ARG A 147 -8.65 0.83 2.55
N HIS A 148 -8.67 0.21 1.37
CA HIS A 148 -7.51 -0.46 0.80
C HIS A 148 -7.23 -0.02 -0.63
N VAL A 149 -5.95 -0.05 -1.00
CA VAL A 149 -5.50 0.13 -2.37
C VAL A 149 -4.94 -1.22 -2.84
N LEU A 150 -5.79 -2.00 -3.49
CA LEU A 150 -5.39 -3.25 -4.09
C LEU A 150 -4.54 -2.99 -5.33
N GLN A 151 -3.56 -3.83 -5.59
CA GLN A 151 -2.69 -3.70 -6.75
C GLN A 151 -2.61 -5.01 -7.53
N ILE A 152 -2.69 -4.90 -8.87
CA ILE A 152 -2.31 -5.95 -9.80
C ILE A 152 -1.07 -5.43 -10.52
N SER A 153 0.05 -6.14 -10.39
CA SER A 153 1.34 -5.72 -10.96
C SER A 153 1.74 -6.66 -12.10
N LEU A 154 1.70 -6.14 -13.31
CA LEU A 154 2.06 -6.84 -14.54
C LEU A 154 3.46 -6.38 -14.99
N GLU A 155 4.38 -7.30 -15.23
CA GLU A 155 5.76 -6.97 -15.55
C GLU A 155 6.26 -7.71 -16.79
N GLU A 156 6.96 -6.99 -17.67
CA GLU A 156 7.75 -7.58 -18.74
C GLU A 156 8.98 -8.29 -18.15
N THR A 157 9.14 -9.57 -18.41
CA THR A 157 10.18 -10.36 -17.73
C THR A 157 11.43 -10.63 -18.57
N LEU A 158 11.37 -10.48 -19.89
CA LEU A 158 12.46 -10.79 -20.79
C LEU A 158 13.27 -9.53 -21.20
N LEU A 159 12.57 -8.43 -21.43
CA LEU A 159 13.18 -7.22 -21.98
C LEU A 159 13.43 -6.16 -20.91
N ASP A 160 14.61 -5.54 -20.98
CA ASP A 160 14.95 -4.38 -20.14
C ASP A 160 14.12 -3.15 -20.56
N ALA A 161 13.81 -2.26 -19.60
CA ALA A 161 13.02 -1.06 -19.85
C ALA A 161 13.72 -0.06 -20.80
N SER A 162 15.02 -0.17 -21.01
CA SER A 162 15.73 0.60 -22.04
C SER A 162 15.44 0.11 -23.47
N ILE A 163 14.93 -1.11 -23.62
CA ILE A 163 14.63 -1.74 -24.90
C ILE A 163 13.11 -1.72 -25.17
N PHE A 164 12.31 -1.95 -24.13
CA PHE A 164 10.86 -2.10 -24.23
C PHE A 164 10.11 -1.50 -23.05
N VAL A 165 9.03 -0.75 -23.35
CA VAL A 165 8.17 -0.11 -22.32
C VAL A 165 6.71 -0.30 -22.69
N HIS A 166 5.86 -0.58 -21.71
CA HIS A 166 4.42 -0.54 -21.86
C HIS A 166 3.88 0.89 -21.77
N ALA A 167 2.90 1.23 -22.61
CA ALA A 167 2.14 2.46 -22.52
C ALA A 167 0.70 2.14 -22.11
N PRO A 168 0.20 2.66 -20.98
CA PRO A 168 -1.16 2.37 -20.53
C PRO A 168 -2.23 2.86 -21.52
N ASP A 169 -3.20 2.00 -21.80
CA ASP A 169 -4.42 2.35 -22.51
C ASP A 169 -5.47 2.87 -21.53
N PHE A 170 -5.42 4.17 -21.27
CA PHE A 170 -6.32 4.83 -20.31
C PHE A 170 -7.78 4.86 -20.77
N ALA A 171 -8.02 4.83 -22.09
CA ALA A 171 -9.35 4.99 -22.65
C ALA A 171 -10.20 3.72 -22.51
N ASN A 172 -9.57 2.54 -22.64
CA ASN A 172 -10.26 1.27 -22.66
C ASN A 172 -10.07 0.46 -21.37
N THR A 173 -9.15 0.85 -20.50
CA THR A 173 -8.93 0.21 -19.20
C THR A 173 -10.06 0.54 -18.22
N GLY A 174 -10.64 -0.47 -17.57
CA GLY A 174 -11.75 -0.26 -16.64
C GLY A 174 -12.32 -1.54 -16.03
N TYR A 175 -13.58 -1.45 -15.64
CA TYR A 175 -14.36 -2.54 -15.06
C TYR A 175 -15.86 -2.32 -15.32
N PRO A 176 -16.74 -3.35 -15.27
CA PRO A 176 -18.18 -3.19 -15.43
C PRO A 176 -18.78 -2.37 -14.28
N LYS A 177 -19.73 -1.49 -14.58
CA LYS A 177 -20.36 -0.60 -13.58
C LYS A 177 -21.18 -1.35 -12.52
N ASP A 178 -21.63 -2.53 -12.85
CA ASP A 178 -22.44 -3.45 -12.03
C ASP A 178 -21.60 -4.54 -11.35
N LEU A 179 -20.28 -4.35 -11.27
CA LEU A 179 -19.39 -5.28 -10.58
C LEU A 179 -19.72 -5.32 -9.09
N ASP A 180 -20.29 -6.43 -8.62
CA ASP A 180 -20.57 -6.68 -7.20
C ASP A 180 -19.29 -7.15 -6.47
N LEU A 181 -19.05 -6.56 -5.32
CA LEU A 181 -17.84 -6.76 -4.51
C LEU A 181 -18.15 -7.26 -3.08
N GLU A 182 -19.36 -7.77 -2.84
CA GLU A 182 -19.76 -8.38 -1.56
C GLU A 182 -19.35 -7.55 -0.32
N GLY A 183 -19.92 -6.35 -0.18
CA GLY A 183 -19.69 -5.47 0.96
C GLY A 183 -18.49 -4.53 0.81
N TRP A 184 -17.99 -4.35 -0.42
CA TRP A 184 -17.01 -3.35 -0.78
C TRP A 184 -17.48 -2.50 -1.96
N GLU A 185 -16.91 -1.31 -2.09
CA GLU A 185 -17.20 -0.39 -3.18
C GLU A 185 -15.89 0.12 -3.80
N ILE A 186 -15.78 0.09 -5.14
CA ILE A 186 -14.65 0.69 -5.84
C ILE A 186 -14.82 2.21 -5.82
N ARG A 187 -13.88 2.90 -5.21
CA ARG A 187 -13.80 4.37 -5.20
C ARG A 187 -12.93 4.93 -6.29
N LYS A 188 -11.90 4.20 -6.68
CA LYS A 188 -10.95 4.66 -7.69
C LYS A 188 -10.33 3.47 -8.39
N PHE A 189 -10.24 3.57 -9.70
CA PHE A 189 -9.54 2.63 -10.55
C PHE A 189 -8.52 3.38 -11.39
N ARG A 190 -7.30 2.91 -11.44
CA ARG A 190 -6.20 3.59 -12.13
C ARG A 190 -5.21 2.59 -12.68
N ILE A 191 -4.74 2.84 -13.90
CA ILE A 191 -3.60 2.16 -14.50
C ILE A 191 -2.41 3.13 -14.56
N SER A 192 -1.23 2.65 -14.30
CA SER A 192 0.03 3.41 -14.40
C SER A 192 1.16 2.50 -14.86
N GLN A 193 2.24 3.11 -15.35
CA GLN A 193 3.45 2.40 -15.75
C GLN A 193 4.65 2.99 -14.99
N GLU A 194 5.57 2.13 -14.61
CA GLU A 194 6.87 2.50 -14.05
C GLU A 194 7.98 1.58 -14.58
N ASN A 195 9.20 2.08 -14.59
CA ASN A 195 10.38 1.25 -14.82
C ASN A 195 10.91 0.80 -13.46
N PHE A 196 10.63 -0.47 -13.11
CA PHE A 196 11.02 -1.02 -11.81
C PHE A 196 12.48 -1.46 -11.82
N PRO A 197 13.35 -0.83 -11.00
CA PRO A 197 14.77 -1.16 -10.96
C PRO A 197 15.04 -2.41 -10.11
N TYR A 198 15.81 -3.34 -10.67
CA TYR A 198 16.34 -4.49 -9.94
C TYR A 198 17.82 -4.25 -9.60
N ARG A 199 18.19 -4.43 -8.33
CA ARG A 199 19.58 -4.33 -7.86
C ARG A 199 20.36 -5.64 -8.08
N THR A 200 20.07 -6.33 -9.16
CA THR A 200 20.70 -7.60 -9.54
C THR A 200 20.74 -7.76 -11.04
N SER A 201 21.75 -8.45 -11.56
CA SER A 201 21.82 -8.88 -12.96
C SER A 201 21.12 -10.21 -13.23
N PHE A 202 20.52 -10.84 -12.20
CA PHE A 202 20.02 -12.22 -12.25
C PHE A 202 21.06 -13.23 -12.79
N GLY A 203 22.36 -12.96 -12.57
CA GLY A 203 23.44 -13.80 -13.04
C GLY A 203 23.77 -13.64 -14.53
N SER A 204 23.13 -12.74 -15.24
CA SER A 204 23.42 -12.48 -16.66
C SER A 204 24.80 -11.82 -16.84
N PRO A 205 25.71 -12.38 -17.64
CA PRO A 205 27.05 -11.82 -17.84
C PRO A 205 27.04 -10.50 -18.64
N GLY A 206 25.96 -10.20 -19.38
CA GLY A 206 25.83 -9.00 -20.21
C GLY A 206 25.13 -7.82 -19.57
N ILE A 207 24.48 -7.99 -18.40
CA ILE A 207 23.71 -6.95 -17.76
C ILE A 207 24.44 -6.39 -16.55
N LYS A 208 24.69 -5.06 -16.55
CA LYS A 208 25.20 -4.38 -15.36
C LYS A 208 24.10 -4.27 -14.32
N ARG A 209 24.42 -4.61 -13.05
CA ARG A 209 23.49 -4.60 -11.91
C ARG A 209 22.70 -3.28 -11.76
N GLU A 210 23.32 -2.16 -12.09
CA GLU A 210 22.78 -0.80 -11.92
C GLU A 210 21.82 -0.38 -13.04
N LEU A 211 21.79 -1.11 -14.15
CA LEU A 211 21.02 -0.80 -15.35
C LEU A 211 19.87 -1.75 -15.61
N ASN A 212 19.64 -2.74 -14.73
CA ASN A 212 18.58 -3.71 -14.91
C ASN A 212 17.25 -3.15 -14.41
N SER A 213 16.37 -2.78 -15.30
CA SER A 213 15.01 -2.32 -15.01
C SER A 213 14.00 -3.02 -15.89
N ARG A 214 12.78 -3.18 -15.38
CA ARG A 214 11.68 -3.82 -16.10
C ARG A 214 10.52 -2.88 -16.23
N SER A 215 9.86 -2.88 -17.38
CA SER A 215 8.61 -2.15 -17.56
C SER A 215 7.51 -2.87 -16.78
N ARG A 216 6.95 -2.17 -15.77
CA ARG A 216 5.87 -2.67 -14.92
C ARG A 216 4.63 -1.81 -15.09
N VAL A 217 3.49 -2.45 -15.26
CA VAL A 217 2.17 -1.83 -15.27
C VAL A 217 1.46 -2.15 -13.98
N ILE A 218 0.94 -1.14 -13.31
CA ILE A 218 0.28 -1.27 -12.01
C ILE A 218 -1.18 -0.81 -12.17
N ILE A 219 -2.10 -1.72 -11.92
CA ILE A 219 -3.51 -1.42 -11.77
C ILE A 219 -3.79 -1.24 -10.28
N SER A 220 -4.17 -0.03 -9.89
CA SER A 220 -4.49 0.34 -8.51
C SER A 220 -5.99 0.51 -8.35
N ILE A 221 -6.59 -0.28 -7.47
CA ILE A 221 -8.02 -0.33 -7.20
C ILE A 221 -8.23 0.09 -5.76
N THR A 222 -8.76 1.30 -5.55
CA THR A 222 -9.11 1.76 -4.21
C THR A 222 -10.50 1.25 -3.88
N ILE A 223 -10.61 0.46 -2.82
CA ILE A 223 -11.87 -0.05 -2.31
C ILE A 223 -12.13 0.47 -0.90
N ASN A 224 -13.39 0.75 -0.59
CA ASN A 224 -13.87 1.07 0.74
C ASN A 224 -14.88 -0.01 1.15
N ARG A 225 -14.86 -0.38 2.43
CA ARG A 225 -15.87 -1.31 2.96
C ARG A 225 -17.22 -0.61 3.13
N GLU A 226 -18.31 -1.30 2.79
CA GLU A 226 -19.66 -0.88 3.11
C GLU A 226 -19.95 -1.19 4.59
N SER A 227 -19.63 -0.24 5.47
CA SER A 227 -19.38 -0.50 6.88
C SER A 227 -20.59 -0.34 7.80
N LYS A 228 -21.65 0.39 7.40
CA LYS A 228 -22.73 0.79 8.34
C LYS A 228 -23.46 -0.38 8.98
N VAL A 229 -23.95 -1.31 8.15
CA VAL A 229 -24.72 -2.48 8.63
C VAL A 229 -23.79 -3.47 9.34
N SER A 230 -22.61 -3.70 8.79
CA SER A 230 -21.60 -4.60 9.38
C SER A 230 -21.15 -4.10 10.74
N PHE A 231 -20.84 -2.82 10.90
CA PHE A 231 -20.48 -2.22 12.17
C PHE A 231 -21.57 -2.43 13.23
N PHE A 232 -22.84 -2.12 12.89
CA PHE A 232 -23.95 -2.29 13.84
C PHE A 232 -24.06 -3.74 14.32
N LYS A 233 -23.98 -4.72 13.43
CA LYS A 233 -24.02 -6.14 13.78
C LYS A 233 -22.88 -6.54 14.73
N LEU A 234 -21.68 -6.01 14.53
CA LEU A 234 -20.49 -6.32 15.33
C LEU A 234 -20.59 -5.78 16.77
N VAL A 235 -21.18 -4.60 16.96
CA VAL A 235 -21.17 -3.91 18.27
C VAL A 235 -22.46 -4.04 19.06
N MET A 236 -23.57 -4.47 18.44
CA MET A 236 -24.88 -4.52 19.10
C MET A 236 -24.88 -5.38 20.38
N GLY A 237 -24.26 -6.56 20.33
CA GLY A 237 -24.15 -7.45 21.48
C GLY A 237 -23.35 -6.85 22.62
N VAL A 238 -22.27 -6.16 22.30
CA VAL A 238 -21.41 -5.47 23.28
C VAL A 238 -22.16 -4.34 23.98
N TYR A 239 -22.86 -3.51 23.20
CA TYR A 239 -23.62 -2.38 23.77
C TYR A 239 -24.79 -2.86 24.63
N ALA A 240 -25.46 -3.94 24.23
CA ALA A 240 -26.49 -4.58 25.05
C ALA A 240 -25.93 -5.10 26.38
N ALA A 241 -24.78 -5.79 26.37
CA ALA A 241 -24.11 -6.30 27.55
C ALA A 241 -23.73 -5.18 28.55
N VAL A 242 -23.13 -4.08 28.04
CA VAL A 242 -22.80 -2.93 28.90
C VAL A 242 -24.04 -2.24 29.44
N ALA A 243 -25.06 -2.03 28.60
CA ALA A 243 -26.32 -1.43 29.05
C ALA A 243 -26.98 -2.27 30.13
N LEU A 244 -27.07 -3.60 29.99
CA LEU A 244 -27.60 -4.50 30.99
C LEU A 244 -26.76 -4.47 32.27
N SER A 245 -25.42 -4.39 32.18
CA SER A 245 -24.55 -4.29 33.34
C SER A 245 -24.82 -3.01 34.13
N ILE A 246 -24.95 -1.85 33.45
CA ILE A 246 -25.25 -0.57 34.12
C ILE A 246 -26.68 -0.58 34.70
N MET A 247 -27.64 -1.09 33.94
CA MET A 247 -29.04 -1.21 34.43
C MET A 247 -29.17 -2.12 35.66
N ALA A 248 -28.35 -3.17 35.74
CA ALA A 248 -28.31 -4.06 36.88
C ALA A 248 -28.02 -3.33 38.21
N LEU A 249 -27.30 -2.20 38.21
CA LEU A 249 -27.11 -1.35 39.39
C LEU A 249 -28.41 -0.76 39.96
N LEU A 250 -29.52 -0.78 39.20
CA LEU A 250 -30.83 -0.31 39.64
C LEU A 250 -31.59 -1.40 40.43
N LEU A 251 -31.14 -2.65 40.34
CA LEU A 251 -31.74 -3.80 41.05
C LEU A 251 -31.15 -3.86 42.47
N ASP A 252 -31.99 -4.32 43.41
CA ASP A 252 -31.59 -4.50 44.80
C ASP A 252 -31.18 -5.96 45.12
N GLU A 253 -31.11 -6.83 44.11
CA GLU A 253 -30.75 -8.24 44.21
C GLU A 253 -29.26 -8.50 43.92
N ASP A 254 -28.85 -9.78 44.03
CA ASP A 254 -27.48 -10.19 43.66
C ASP A 254 -27.31 -10.23 42.13
N ILE A 255 -26.64 -9.21 41.61
CA ILE A 255 -26.41 -9.03 40.18
C ILE A 255 -25.03 -9.48 39.71
N MET A 256 -24.20 -10.06 40.60
CA MET A 256 -22.83 -10.47 40.23
C MET A 256 -22.84 -11.51 39.09
N GLY A 257 -23.80 -12.43 39.09
CA GLY A 257 -23.97 -13.38 38.00
C GLY A 257 -24.29 -12.73 36.65
N ILE A 258 -25.04 -11.62 36.64
CA ILE A 258 -25.35 -10.86 35.45
C ILE A 258 -24.07 -10.21 34.89
N LEU A 259 -23.21 -9.63 35.74
CA LEU A 259 -22.00 -9.01 35.32
C LEU A 259 -21.01 -10.02 34.74
N VAL A 260 -20.86 -11.19 35.36
CA VAL A 260 -20.02 -12.29 34.85
C VAL A 260 -20.53 -12.80 33.52
N GLY A 261 -21.84 -13.00 33.37
CA GLY A 261 -22.47 -13.40 32.11
C GLY A 261 -22.25 -12.37 30.99
N ASN A 262 -22.40 -11.09 31.28
CA ASN A 262 -22.19 -10.01 30.34
C ASN A 262 -20.69 -9.90 29.93
N LEU A 263 -19.75 -10.09 30.85
CA LEU A 263 -18.31 -10.13 30.56
C LEU A 263 -17.99 -11.27 29.58
N PHE A 264 -18.53 -12.47 29.86
CA PHE A 264 -18.38 -13.61 28.97
C PHE A 264 -18.97 -13.34 27.57
N ALA A 265 -20.16 -12.75 27.50
CA ALA A 265 -20.80 -12.38 26.24
C ALA A 265 -19.97 -11.41 25.42
N VAL A 266 -19.32 -10.42 26.05
CA VAL A 266 -18.43 -9.48 25.36
C VAL A 266 -17.19 -10.20 24.80
N ILE A 267 -16.58 -11.12 25.56
CA ILE A 267 -15.39 -11.87 25.11
C ILE A 267 -15.74 -12.77 23.92
N VAL A 268 -16.86 -13.49 23.98
CA VAL A 268 -17.31 -14.36 22.87
C VAL A 268 -17.65 -13.53 21.64
N ASN A 269 -18.29 -12.36 21.82
CA ASN A 269 -18.58 -11.45 20.71
C ASN A 269 -17.31 -10.92 20.05
N LEU A 270 -16.27 -10.58 20.84
CA LEU A 270 -14.97 -10.17 20.31
C LEU A 270 -14.35 -11.25 19.43
N GLN A 271 -14.33 -12.50 19.90
CA GLN A 271 -13.78 -13.62 19.13
C GLN A 271 -14.53 -13.82 17.80
N ALA A 272 -15.85 -13.74 17.83
CA ALA A 272 -16.68 -13.84 16.62
C ALA A 272 -16.46 -12.66 15.66
N ALA A 273 -16.34 -11.43 16.19
CA ALA A 273 -16.17 -10.22 15.39
C ALA A 273 -14.81 -10.12 14.68
N THR A 274 -13.79 -10.78 15.21
CA THR A 274 -12.41 -10.73 14.68
C THR A 274 -11.96 -12.01 14.00
N SER A 275 -12.81 -13.04 13.91
CA SER A 275 -12.47 -14.35 13.32
C SER A 275 -11.92 -14.26 11.91
N ASP A 276 -12.50 -13.40 11.07
CA ASP A 276 -12.15 -13.26 9.66
C ASP A 276 -10.89 -12.39 9.40
N LEU A 277 -10.44 -11.67 10.44
CA LEU A 277 -9.26 -10.79 10.33
C LEU A 277 -7.94 -11.55 10.49
N GLY A 278 -7.99 -12.79 11.00
CA GLY A 278 -6.81 -13.59 11.30
C GLY A 278 -5.96 -13.01 12.43
N SER A 279 -4.70 -13.45 12.53
CA SER A 279 -3.73 -12.89 13.48
C SER A 279 -3.21 -11.55 12.97
N SER A 280 -4.03 -10.49 13.09
CA SER A 280 -3.60 -9.13 12.86
C SER A 280 -2.62 -8.69 13.94
N ASN A 281 -1.46 -8.13 13.56
CA ASN A 281 -0.51 -7.57 14.52
C ASN A 281 -0.94 -6.18 15.02
N SER A 282 -2.12 -5.70 14.66
CA SER A 282 -2.66 -4.39 15.05
C SER A 282 -3.97 -4.56 15.78
N VAL A 283 -4.14 -3.78 16.85
CA VAL A 283 -5.41 -3.65 17.57
C VAL A 283 -6.39 -2.90 16.65
N THR A 284 -7.57 -3.47 16.43
CA THR A 284 -8.61 -2.89 15.56
C THR A 284 -9.52 -1.95 16.36
N LEU A 285 -10.34 -1.14 15.66
CA LEU A 285 -11.41 -0.36 16.31
C LEU A 285 -12.37 -1.25 17.11
N ILE A 286 -12.68 -2.42 16.58
CA ILE A 286 -13.58 -3.39 17.26
C ILE A 286 -12.95 -3.88 18.56
N ASP A 287 -11.65 -4.18 18.56
CA ASP A 287 -10.93 -4.55 19.80
C ASP A 287 -11.02 -3.42 20.84
N PHE A 288 -10.82 -2.16 20.44
CA PHE A 288 -10.94 -1.01 21.34
C PHE A 288 -12.33 -0.89 21.96
N ILE A 289 -13.39 -1.05 21.17
CA ILE A 289 -14.77 -0.98 21.67
C ILE A 289 -15.03 -2.10 22.71
N HIS A 290 -14.54 -3.30 22.47
CA HIS A 290 -14.68 -4.42 23.40
C HIS A 290 -13.86 -4.22 24.67
N ILE A 291 -12.61 -3.72 24.57
CA ILE A 291 -11.78 -3.39 25.72
C ILE A 291 -12.48 -2.33 26.59
N ILE A 292 -13.00 -1.27 25.99
CA ILE A 292 -13.78 -0.23 26.69
C ILE A 292 -14.99 -0.89 27.40
N ALA A 293 -15.73 -1.74 26.72
CA ALA A 293 -16.87 -2.43 27.32
C ALA A 293 -16.48 -3.28 28.53
N ILE A 294 -15.41 -4.06 28.44
CA ILE A 294 -14.87 -4.86 29.53
C ILE A 294 -14.51 -3.95 30.73
N ILE A 295 -13.83 -2.83 30.49
CA ILE A 295 -13.47 -1.87 31.54
C ILE A 295 -14.73 -1.33 32.24
N TYR A 296 -15.78 -0.98 31.48
CA TYR A 296 -17.03 -0.48 32.06
C TYR A 296 -17.77 -1.53 32.89
N ILE A 297 -17.75 -2.81 32.46
CA ILE A 297 -18.31 -3.91 33.25
C ILE A 297 -17.53 -4.07 34.58
N PHE A 298 -16.18 -3.99 34.56
CA PHE A 298 -15.39 -4.03 35.78
C PHE A 298 -15.65 -2.83 36.70
N ILE A 299 -15.75 -1.61 36.16
CA ILE A 299 -16.11 -0.43 36.96
C ILE A 299 -17.49 -0.62 37.59
N THR A 300 -18.45 -1.17 36.84
CA THR A 300 -19.81 -1.50 37.38
C THR A 300 -19.72 -2.50 38.52
N ALA A 301 -18.89 -3.53 38.41
CA ALA A 301 -18.66 -4.49 39.49
C ALA A 301 -18.04 -3.82 40.74
N ILE A 302 -17.07 -2.92 40.58
CA ILE A 302 -16.46 -2.15 41.68
C ILE A 302 -17.52 -1.28 42.37
N VAL A 303 -18.35 -0.58 41.60
CA VAL A 303 -19.46 0.23 42.12
C VAL A 303 -20.43 -0.64 42.92
N LEU A 304 -20.75 -1.83 42.42
CA LEU A 304 -21.62 -2.78 43.11
C LEU A 304 -21.02 -3.17 44.48
N VAL A 305 -19.77 -3.61 44.52
CA VAL A 305 -19.11 -4.02 45.72
C VAL A 305 -19.07 -2.84 46.76
N TYR A 306 -18.71 -1.67 46.28
CA TYR A 306 -18.64 -0.45 47.11
C TYR A 306 -20.02 -0.14 47.74
N THR A 307 -21.09 -0.21 46.95
CA THR A 307 -22.45 0.08 47.43
C THR A 307 -23.01 -1.00 48.37
N ARG A 308 -22.53 -2.25 48.28
CA ARG A 308 -22.82 -3.30 49.25
C ARG A 308 -22.20 -2.97 50.64
N PHE A 309 -20.93 -2.59 50.66
CA PHE A 309 -20.26 -2.14 51.91
C PHE A 309 -21.03 -1.00 52.57
N LEU A 310 -21.49 0.00 51.79
CA LEU A 310 -22.31 1.10 52.32
C LEU A 310 -23.64 0.59 52.90
N SER A 311 -24.28 -0.36 52.29
CA SER A 311 -25.56 -0.94 52.78
C SER A 311 -25.36 -1.74 54.08
N GLU A 312 -24.29 -2.52 54.18
CA GLU A 312 -23.93 -3.26 55.40
C GLU A 312 -23.55 -2.34 56.55
N ALA A 313 -23.05 -1.11 56.30
CA ALA A 313 -22.76 -0.08 57.26
C ALA A 313 -24.00 0.74 57.66
N ASP A 314 -25.20 0.23 57.49
CA ASP A 314 -26.52 0.85 57.78
C ASP A 314 -26.79 2.18 57.01
N GLN A 315 -26.15 2.34 55.85
CA GLN A 315 -26.29 3.50 54.95
C GLN A 315 -27.04 3.11 53.64
N SER A 316 -28.12 2.33 53.75
CA SER A 316 -28.83 1.80 52.59
C SER A 316 -29.42 2.89 51.68
N ASP A 317 -29.91 4.00 52.25
CA ASP A 317 -30.46 5.13 51.48
C ASP A 317 -29.36 5.88 50.70
N LEU A 318 -28.19 6.02 51.32
CA LEU A 318 -26.99 6.62 50.63
C LEU A 318 -26.54 5.72 49.48
N SER A 319 -26.46 4.40 49.71
CA SER A 319 -26.10 3.41 48.71
C SER A 319 -27.05 3.48 47.49
N ARG A 320 -28.34 3.51 47.74
CA ARG A 320 -29.37 3.59 46.65
C ARG A 320 -29.31 4.94 45.93
N SER A 321 -29.15 6.05 46.65
CA SER A 321 -29.05 7.38 46.06
C SER A 321 -27.80 7.51 45.23
N PHE A 322 -26.66 7.02 45.70
CA PHE A 322 -25.39 7.00 44.91
C PHE A 322 -25.52 6.23 43.65
N ARG A 323 -26.05 5.01 43.67
CA ARG A 323 -26.26 4.21 42.44
C ARG A 323 -27.13 4.94 41.41
N ARG A 324 -28.33 5.37 41.82
CA ARG A 324 -29.33 5.95 40.91
C ARG A 324 -29.00 7.33 40.41
N ARG A 325 -28.47 8.22 41.26
CA ARG A 325 -28.24 9.65 40.91
C ARG A 325 -26.85 9.93 40.38
N LEU A 326 -25.87 9.11 40.72
CA LEU A 326 -24.48 9.39 40.34
C LEU A 326 -23.90 8.29 39.45
N ALA A 327 -23.84 7.04 39.91
CA ALA A 327 -23.13 5.98 39.21
C ALA A 327 -23.74 5.66 37.84
N VAL A 328 -25.05 5.38 37.77
CA VAL A 328 -25.73 5.02 36.51
C VAL A 328 -25.62 6.11 35.45
N PRO A 329 -25.96 7.40 35.70
CA PRO A 329 -25.91 8.41 34.67
C PRO A 329 -24.45 8.73 34.23
N ILE A 330 -23.47 8.69 35.16
CA ILE A 330 -22.06 8.91 34.80
C ILE A 330 -21.54 7.77 33.94
N LEU A 331 -21.77 6.51 34.33
CA LEU A 331 -21.31 5.36 33.55
C LEU A 331 -21.96 5.32 32.18
N ALA A 332 -23.28 5.51 32.08
CA ALA A 332 -23.97 5.53 30.81
C ALA A 332 -23.51 6.70 29.91
N GLY A 333 -23.46 7.90 30.46
CA GLY A 333 -23.06 9.10 29.71
C GLY A 333 -21.60 9.04 29.24
N SER A 334 -20.66 8.66 30.13
CA SER A 334 -19.25 8.54 29.76
C SER A 334 -19.01 7.42 28.77
N PHE A 335 -19.70 6.27 28.87
CA PHE A 335 -19.60 5.20 27.87
C PHE A 335 -20.00 5.67 26.47
N VAL A 336 -21.11 6.39 26.35
CA VAL A 336 -21.57 6.95 25.08
C VAL A 336 -20.56 7.95 24.51
N VAL A 337 -20.08 8.89 25.34
CA VAL A 337 -19.12 9.91 24.88
C VAL A 337 -17.81 9.29 24.41
N VAL A 338 -17.23 8.36 25.17
CA VAL A 338 -15.98 7.68 24.79
C VAL A 338 -16.14 6.92 23.48
N ASN A 339 -17.23 6.17 23.31
CA ASN A 339 -17.49 5.44 22.06
C ASN A 339 -17.68 6.40 20.86
N ILE A 340 -18.43 7.50 21.01
CA ILE A 340 -18.57 8.50 19.94
C ILE A 340 -17.20 9.05 19.52
N VAL A 341 -16.34 9.38 20.45
CA VAL A 341 -15.00 9.91 20.15
C VAL A 341 -14.16 8.87 19.38
N VAL A 342 -14.13 7.63 19.85
CA VAL A 342 -13.33 6.57 19.23
C VAL A 342 -13.83 6.22 17.83
N ILE A 343 -15.16 6.08 17.66
CA ILE A 343 -15.76 5.78 16.35
C ILE A 343 -15.59 6.94 15.37
N SER A 344 -15.80 8.18 15.83
CA SER A 344 -15.62 9.36 14.97
C SER A 344 -14.17 9.49 14.50
N HIS A 345 -13.21 9.26 15.37
CA HIS A 345 -11.79 9.25 14.99
C HIS A 345 -11.49 8.21 13.92
N ALA A 346 -11.95 6.97 14.12
CA ALA A 346 -11.73 5.89 13.15
C ALA A 346 -12.40 6.15 11.80
N ALA A 347 -13.61 6.73 11.80
CA ALA A 347 -14.34 7.05 10.57
C ALA A 347 -13.74 8.22 9.77
N ILE A 348 -12.95 9.10 10.43
CA ILE A 348 -12.27 10.23 9.77
C ILE A 348 -10.92 9.76 9.17
N VAL A 349 -10.23 8.86 9.85
CA VAL A 349 -8.88 8.41 9.48
C VAL A 349 -8.93 7.24 8.50
N GLY A 350 -9.96 6.38 8.53
CA GLY A 350 -10.20 5.26 7.59
C GLY A 350 -10.75 5.76 6.28
#